data_0ce37f8783357640ae6d73485c9579de
#
_entry.id   0ce37f8783357640ae6d73485c9579de
#
_cell.length_a   1.000
_cell.length_b   1.000
_cell.length_c   1.000
_cell.angle_alpha   90.00
_cell.angle_beta   90.00
_cell.angle_gamma   90.00
#
_symmetry.space_group_name_H-M   'P 1'
#
loop_
_entity.id
_entity.type
_entity.pdbx_description
1 polymer ?
#
loop_
_entity_poly.entity_id
_entity_poly.type
_entity_poly.pdbx_seq_one_letter_code
_entity_poly.pdbx_strand_id
1 'polypeptide(L)'
;MKGMAVTRRRFLQTAAALSASVPLHGFGAALTGSTASREPLRQFDYEQVQITGGPFGEQYNAIHKHYLELSNDNLLKVYRQRAGLPAPGEDMGGWYDLNGFVPGHSLGQYISGLARIGASTGDQACHTKVHELVDGFAQTLGPKNESILRPDTNLWICYILDKHFAGMVDASTLSHVSSAKEIANRVLAGAQPLLPAKGRDRIGKKDPPYDETFVMPETLFAAGELTGNPAFQEIAHRYLLDRELFDPLARNDDPFPGQHAYSHAIALSSGAAAYLRGGDVKYKRALENAFTRLTTEQQFSSGGWGPNETFITPHKGELYAALSSTVDHFETPCGSYAATKLARYLMRMTPEPADTRYGDNLERVLYNTILAVRFPDEEGDYPYYSTYSPTAEKVYYQKKWPCCSGTLVQTVADYPLNLYFQTSDGLYVNQYMPSRLQFHHNGAAMEIVQETAFPSEDTVTLRLHTTQPRAFAMRLRIPSWTSGAAILVNGKPLSTRATSGTFVTIQRNWSDGDRVELRLPQQFRTEAIDELYPETIALMRGPVQYVALQPEAGLEKERLRLPAGLKQVGPQRFVDTYEGRDVTFVPLYSVRTERYTTYFSKA
;
A
#
# COMPACT_ATOMS: atom_id res chain seq x y z
N MET A 1 -30.92 6.11 -9.66
CA MET A 1 -30.30 6.50 -10.94
C MET A 1 -29.76 5.23 -11.58
N LYS A 2 -30.10 4.98 -12.84
CA LYS A 2 -29.73 3.73 -13.53
C LYS A 2 -28.24 3.78 -13.87
N GLY A 3 -27.42 2.93 -13.26
CA GLY A 3 -26.04 2.73 -13.64
C GLY A 3 -25.97 2.24 -15.08
N MET A 4 -25.27 2.98 -15.92
CA MET A 4 -25.01 2.58 -17.30
C MET A 4 -23.99 1.45 -17.30
N ALA A 5 -24.46 0.22 -17.38
CA ALA A 5 -23.58 -0.91 -17.68
C ALA A 5 -23.00 -0.69 -19.09
N VAL A 6 -21.69 -0.56 -19.20
CA VAL A 6 -21.02 -0.57 -20.49
C VAL A 6 -21.17 -1.97 -21.08
N THR A 7 -21.93 -2.09 -22.16
CA THR A 7 -22.16 -3.38 -22.79
C THR A 7 -20.90 -3.83 -23.54
N ARG A 8 -20.66 -5.16 -23.60
CA ARG A 8 -19.59 -5.83 -24.37
C ARG A 8 -19.36 -5.21 -25.77
N ARG A 9 -20.43 -4.79 -26.43
CA ARG A 9 -20.39 -4.18 -27.76
C ARG A 9 -19.73 -2.80 -27.76
N ARG A 10 -19.83 -2.02 -26.67
CA ARG A 10 -19.16 -0.73 -26.51
C ARG A 10 -17.66 -0.89 -26.23
N PHE A 11 -17.26 -1.88 -25.42
CA PHE A 11 -15.85 -2.18 -25.19
C PHE A 11 -15.13 -2.51 -26.50
N LEU A 12 -15.69 -3.41 -27.29
CA LEU A 12 -15.11 -3.80 -28.58
C LEU A 12 -15.11 -2.65 -29.62
N GLN A 13 -16.10 -1.76 -29.57
CA GLN A 13 -16.16 -0.57 -30.42
C GLN A 13 -15.15 0.51 -29.98
N THR A 14 -14.93 0.69 -28.70
CA THR A 14 -13.94 1.64 -28.16
C THR A 14 -12.52 1.14 -28.42
N ALA A 15 -12.26 -0.16 -28.30
CA ALA A 15 -10.97 -0.76 -28.65
C ALA A 15 -10.64 -0.62 -30.16
N ALA A 16 -11.64 -0.62 -31.03
CA ALA A 16 -11.45 -0.39 -32.47
C ALA A 16 -11.27 1.08 -32.84
N ALA A 17 -11.80 2.03 -32.05
CA ALA A 17 -11.66 3.47 -32.28
C ALA A 17 -10.34 4.04 -31.74
N LEU A 18 -9.74 3.42 -30.72
CA LEU A 18 -8.44 3.82 -30.17
C LEU A 18 -7.23 3.37 -30.99
N SER A 19 -7.44 2.56 -32.04
CA SER A 19 -6.37 2.14 -32.95
C SER A 19 -5.98 3.17 -34.01
N ALA A 20 -6.63 4.35 -34.03
CA ALA A 20 -6.27 5.44 -34.93
C ALA A 20 -5.77 6.64 -34.12
N SER A 21 -4.43 6.78 -34.07
CA SER A 21 -3.68 7.99 -33.69
C SER A 21 -3.56 8.35 -32.20
N VAL A 22 -2.79 7.57 -31.42
CA VAL A 22 -1.95 8.14 -30.37
C VAL A 22 -0.57 7.46 -30.50
N PRO A 23 0.54 8.19 -30.69
CA PRO A 23 1.86 7.57 -30.60
C PRO A 23 2.06 7.15 -29.14
N LEU A 24 2.14 5.85 -28.90
CA LEU A 24 2.65 5.27 -27.67
C LEU A 24 4.07 5.81 -27.45
N HIS A 25 4.20 6.88 -26.70
CA HIS A 25 5.45 7.17 -26.03
C HIS A 25 5.54 6.19 -24.84
N GLY A 26 5.88 4.95 -25.19
CA GLY A 26 6.39 4.01 -24.20
C GLY A 26 7.57 4.69 -23.49
N PHE A 27 7.63 4.62 -22.18
CA PHE A 27 8.84 4.86 -21.40
C PHE A 27 9.90 3.81 -21.80
N GLY A 28 10.50 4.03 -22.95
CA GLY A 28 11.57 3.26 -23.53
C GLY A 28 12.64 4.23 -24.01
N ALA A 29 13.34 4.91 -23.10
CA ALA A 29 14.66 5.39 -23.43
C ALA A 29 15.50 4.13 -23.71
N ALA A 30 15.91 3.96 -24.96
CA ALA A 30 16.78 2.89 -25.40
C ALA A 30 18.10 2.96 -24.62
N LEU A 31 18.21 2.20 -23.54
CA LEU A 31 19.47 1.76 -23.00
C LEU A 31 19.92 0.57 -23.86
N THR A 32 20.80 0.85 -24.82
CA THR A 32 21.48 -0.17 -25.64
C THR A 32 22.44 -0.95 -24.76
N GLY A 33 21.99 -2.08 -24.29
CA GLY A 33 22.75 -3.13 -23.61
C GLY A 33 21.76 -4.23 -23.21
N SER A 34 22.00 -5.46 -23.64
CA SER A 34 21.21 -6.64 -23.28
C SER A 34 21.27 -6.87 -21.76
N THR A 35 20.52 -6.09 -21.01
CA THR A 35 20.23 -6.35 -19.62
C THR A 35 18.94 -7.15 -19.58
N ALA A 36 19.02 -8.40 -19.09
CA ALA A 36 17.83 -9.05 -18.57
C ALA A 36 17.08 -7.98 -17.77
N SER A 37 15.81 -7.70 -18.10
CA SER A 37 15.07 -6.59 -17.52
C SER A 37 15.19 -6.65 -16.01
N ARG A 38 15.65 -5.59 -15.36
CA ARG A 38 15.72 -5.49 -13.90
C ARG A 38 14.34 -5.59 -13.26
N GLU A 39 13.33 -5.44 -14.08
CA GLU A 39 11.92 -5.56 -13.77
C GLU A 39 11.28 -6.65 -14.65
N PRO A 40 11.53 -7.94 -14.35
CA PRO A 40 10.96 -9.04 -15.14
C PRO A 40 9.43 -9.14 -15.02
N LEU A 41 8.86 -8.71 -13.90
CA LEU A 41 7.42 -8.58 -13.72
C LEU A 41 7.03 -7.10 -13.66
N ARG A 42 6.25 -6.64 -14.63
CA ARG A 42 5.75 -5.25 -14.66
C ARG A 42 4.36 -5.18 -14.06
N GLN A 43 4.10 -4.12 -13.32
CA GLN A 43 2.73 -3.81 -12.88
C GLN A 43 1.90 -3.37 -14.09
N PHE A 44 0.59 -3.60 -14.02
CA PHE A 44 -0.36 -2.94 -14.90
C PHE A 44 -0.59 -1.51 -14.42
N ASP A 45 -0.89 -0.60 -15.35
CA ASP A 45 -1.18 0.79 -15.03
C ASP A 45 -2.55 0.93 -14.34
N TYR A 46 -2.77 2.01 -13.62
CA TYR A 46 -4.04 2.27 -12.91
C TYR A 46 -5.25 2.20 -13.84
N GLU A 47 -5.16 2.72 -15.06
CA GLU A 47 -6.25 2.71 -16.05
C GLU A 47 -6.64 1.30 -16.49
N GLN A 48 -5.76 0.33 -16.31
CA GLN A 48 -5.96 -1.05 -16.77
C GLN A 48 -6.67 -1.91 -15.72
N VAL A 49 -6.63 -1.53 -14.45
CA VAL A 49 -7.17 -2.33 -13.34
C VAL A 49 -8.18 -1.54 -12.54
N GLN A 50 -9.37 -2.09 -12.40
CA GLN A 50 -10.46 -1.49 -11.63
C GLN A 50 -10.92 -2.44 -10.53
N ILE A 51 -11.04 -1.95 -9.30
CA ILE A 51 -11.71 -2.65 -8.19
C ILE A 51 -13.22 -2.54 -8.40
N THR A 52 -13.93 -3.65 -8.36
CA THR A 52 -15.36 -3.69 -8.73
C THR A 52 -16.31 -4.01 -7.57
N GLY A 53 -15.78 -4.32 -6.39
CA GLY A 53 -16.63 -4.64 -5.23
C GLY A 53 -15.87 -5.30 -4.07
N GLY A 54 -16.65 -5.93 -3.19
CA GLY A 54 -16.15 -6.54 -1.96
C GLY A 54 -15.69 -5.50 -0.92
N PRO A 55 -15.14 -5.94 0.22
CA PRO A 55 -14.75 -5.05 1.30
C PRO A 55 -13.71 -3.99 0.86
N PHE A 56 -12.79 -4.37 -0.03
CA PHE A 56 -11.82 -3.42 -0.60
C PHE A 56 -12.47 -2.39 -1.51
N GLY A 57 -13.47 -2.78 -2.31
CA GLY A 57 -14.24 -1.85 -3.14
C GLY A 57 -15.06 -0.87 -2.31
N GLU A 58 -15.64 -1.32 -1.22
CA GLU A 58 -16.35 -0.46 -0.26
C GLU A 58 -15.42 0.59 0.35
N GLN A 59 -14.24 0.18 0.84
CA GLN A 59 -13.26 1.10 1.38
C GLN A 59 -12.70 2.04 0.30
N TYR A 60 -12.42 1.52 -0.90
CA TYR A 60 -11.94 2.32 -2.03
C TYR A 60 -12.91 3.44 -2.38
N ASN A 61 -14.20 3.11 -2.51
CA ASN A 61 -15.25 4.09 -2.84
C ASN A 61 -15.46 5.10 -1.72
N ALA A 62 -15.38 4.68 -0.47
CA ALA A 62 -15.51 5.56 0.68
C ALA A 62 -14.33 6.55 0.78
N ILE A 63 -13.10 6.09 0.58
CA ILE A 63 -11.89 6.93 0.54
C ILE A 63 -11.93 7.86 -0.67
N HIS A 64 -12.31 7.37 -1.85
CA HIS A 64 -12.50 8.20 -3.04
C HIS A 64 -13.44 9.38 -2.75
N LYS A 65 -14.64 9.10 -2.22
CA LYS A 65 -15.61 10.12 -1.87
C LYS A 65 -15.05 11.13 -0.87
N HIS A 66 -14.47 10.64 0.23
CA HIS A 66 -13.94 11.48 1.31
C HIS A 66 -12.92 12.50 0.80
N TYR A 67 -11.91 12.06 0.04
CA TYR A 67 -10.87 12.98 -0.45
C TYR A 67 -11.35 13.88 -1.60
N LEU A 68 -12.30 13.42 -2.40
CA LEU A 68 -12.90 14.26 -3.45
C LEU A 68 -13.74 15.41 -2.85
N GLU A 69 -14.39 15.20 -1.73
CA GLU A 69 -15.25 16.17 -1.06
C GLU A 69 -14.49 17.21 -0.19
N LEU A 70 -13.21 17.00 0.11
CA LEU A 70 -12.40 17.98 0.86
C LEU A 70 -12.36 19.33 0.13
N SER A 71 -12.57 20.43 0.86
CA SER A 71 -12.53 21.78 0.28
C SER A 71 -11.13 22.15 -0.22
N ASN A 72 -11.03 22.58 -1.48
CA ASN A 72 -9.77 23.10 -2.05
C ASN A 72 -9.28 24.33 -1.30
N ASP A 73 -10.18 25.20 -0.85
CA ASP A 73 -9.80 26.38 -0.08
C ASP A 73 -9.21 26.01 1.28
N ASN A 74 -9.79 25.02 1.99
CA ASN A 74 -9.24 24.52 3.23
C ASN A 74 -7.84 23.90 3.02
N LEU A 75 -7.68 23.06 1.99
CA LEU A 75 -6.41 22.41 1.66
C LEU A 75 -5.31 23.41 1.28
N LEU A 76 -5.65 24.48 0.58
CA LEU A 76 -4.70 25.51 0.11
C LEU A 76 -4.48 26.64 1.12
N LYS A 77 -5.28 26.72 2.19
CA LYS A 77 -5.24 27.82 3.15
C LYS A 77 -3.86 28.05 3.75
N VAL A 78 -3.23 27.00 4.26
CA VAL A 78 -1.91 27.08 4.89
C VAL A 78 -0.83 27.62 3.95
N TYR A 79 -0.90 27.26 2.67
CA TYR A 79 0.05 27.75 1.65
C TYR A 79 -0.17 29.21 1.32
N ARG A 80 -1.44 29.62 1.16
CA ARG A 80 -1.83 31.02 0.91
C ARG A 80 -1.43 31.90 2.10
N GLN A 81 -1.65 31.46 3.35
CA GLN A 81 -1.22 32.18 4.55
C GLN A 81 0.30 32.38 4.55
N ARG A 82 1.09 31.37 4.23
CA ARG A 82 2.56 31.45 4.15
C ARG A 82 3.03 32.38 3.04
N ALA A 83 2.32 32.44 1.94
CA ALA A 83 2.60 33.33 0.82
C ALA A 83 2.14 34.79 1.07
N GLY A 84 1.42 35.06 2.16
CA GLY A 84 0.83 36.37 2.43
C GLY A 84 -0.33 36.72 1.51
N LEU A 85 -1.00 35.72 0.94
CA LEU A 85 -2.13 35.86 0.04
C LEU A 85 -3.46 35.77 0.82
N PRO A 86 -4.59 36.27 0.24
CA PRO A 86 -5.92 35.97 0.78
C PRO A 86 -6.10 34.45 0.92
N ALA A 87 -6.49 34.00 2.10
CA ALA A 87 -6.58 32.58 2.45
C ALA A 87 -8.00 32.20 2.90
N PRO A 88 -8.96 32.10 1.96
CA PRO A 88 -10.32 31.69 2.27
C PRO A 88 -10.37 30.24 2.74
N GLY A 89 -11.52 29.84 3.29
CA GLY A 89 -11.78 28.51 3.82
C GLY A 89 -11.51 28.40 5.31
N GLU A 90 -11.81 27.24 5.87
CA GLU A 90 -11.58 26.91 7.27
C GLU A 90 -10.19 26.28 7.46
N ASP A 91 -9.64 26.41 8.68
CA ASP A 91 -8.42 25.69 9.05
C ASP A 91 -8.69 24.18 9.11
N MET A 92 -7.78 23.38 8.55
CA MET A 92 -7.90 21.92 8.58
C MET A 92 -7.76 21.39 10.00
N GLY A 93 -6.95 22.03 10.82
CA GLY A 93 -6.64 21.62 12.18
C GLY A 93 -5.41 20.71 12.29
N GLY A 94 -4.96 20.52 13.52
CA GLY A 94 -3.95 19.54 13.87
C GLY A 94 -2.59 19.74 13.21
N TRP A 95 -2.08 18.70 12.59
CA TRP A 95 -0.75 18.71 11.95
C TRP A 95 -0.68 19.59 10.71
N TYR A 96 -1.82 19.81 10.05
CA TYR A 96 -1.87 20.44 8.74
C TYR A 96 -1.78 21.96 8.78
N ASP A 97 -2.24 22.58 9.85
CA ASP A 97 -2.33 24.04 9.96
C ASP A 97 -0.99 24.75 10.04
N LEU A 98 -1.01 26.08 9.87
CA LEU A 98 0.18 26.94 9.89
C LEU A 98 1.05 26.74 11.13
N ASN A 99 0.43 26.54 12.30
CA ASN A 99 1.10 26.29 13.57
C ASN A 99 1.11 24.80 13.95
N GLY A 100 0.73 23.93 13.00
CA GLY A 100 0.73 22.48 13.19
C GLY A 100 2.15 21.90 13.23
N PHE A 101 2.22 20.59 13.49
CA PHE A 101 3.50 19.90 13.58
C PHE A 101 4.27 19.88 12.25
N VAL A 102 3.56 19.64 11.13
CA VAL A 102 4.14 19.62 9.77
C VAL A 102 3.15 20.27 8.79
N PRO A 103 3.08 21.60 8.76
CA PRO A 103 2.05 22.34 8.02
C PRO A 103 1.96 21.97 6.53
N GLY A 104 0.78 21.59 6.10
CA GLY A 104 0.52 21.28 4.69
C GLY A 104 1.18 20.00 4.16
N HIS A 105 1.80 19.18 5.00
CA HIS A 105 2.65 18.06 4.59
C HIS A 105 1.99 17.06 3.64
N SER A 106 0.69 16.80 3.79
CA SER A 106 0.00 15.74 3.05
C SER A 106 -0.69 16.19 1.76
N LEU A 107 -0.65 17.48 1.40
CA LEU A 107 -1.28 17.96 0.14
C LEU A 107 -0.79 17.17 -1.08
N GLY A 108 0.52 16.95 -1.19
CA GLY A 108 1.07 16.18 -2.31
C GLY A 108 0.56 14.74 -2.34
N GLN A 109 0.34 14.12 -1.18
CA GLN A 109 -0.23 12.77 -1.10
C GLN A 109 -1.73 12.76 -1.46
N TYR A 110 -2.49 13.81 -1.12
CA TYR A 110 -3.89 13.93 -1.54
C TYR A 110 -3.99 14.10 -3.06
N ILE A 111 -3.14 14.96 -3.65
CA ILE A 111 -3.03 15.11 -5.11
C ILE A 111 -2.66 13.76 -5.76
N SER A 112 -1.66 13.08 -5.24
CA SER A 112 -1.22 11.76 -5.71
C SER A 112 -2.35 10.73 -5.63
N GLY A 113 -3.01 10.61 -4.46
CA GLY A 113 -4.10 9.67 -4.26
C GLY A 113 -5.28 9.92 -5.21
N LEU A 114 -5.71 11.17 -5.36
CA LEU A 114 -6.79 11.55 -6.29
C LEU A 114 -6.41 11.29 -7.75
N ALA A 115 -5.16 11.57 -8.16
CA ALA A 115 -4.70 11.29 -9.51
C ALA A 115 -4.75 9.78 -9.82
N ARG A 116 -4.31 8.92 -8.88
CA ARG A 116 -4.37 7.46 -9.00
C ARG A 116 -5.80 6.94 -9.04
N ILE A 117 -6.67 7.45 -8.17
CA ILE A 117 -8.10 7.09 -8.14
C ILE A 117 -8.76 7.52 -9.46
N GLY A 118 -8.53 8.76 -9.92
CA GLY A 118 -9.05 9.24 -11.20
C GLY A 118 -8.64 8.36 -12.37
N ALA A 119 -7.36 7.98 -12.44
CA ALA A 119 -6.84 7.09 -13.48
C ALA A 119 -7.51 5.70 -13.45
N SER A 120 -7.67 5.11 -12.25
CA SER A 120 -8.25 3.77 -12.11
C SER A 120 -9.77 3.73 -12.34
N THR A 121 -10.49 4.79 -11.97
CA THR A 121 -11.96 4.85 -12.07
C THR A 121 -12.45 5.53 -13.33
N GLY A 122 -11.62 6.36 -13.97
CA GLY A 122 -12.02 7.27 -15.05
C GLY A 122 -12.83 8.48 -14.55
N ASP A 123 -12.81 8.76 -13.24
CA ASP A 123 -13.57 9.88 -12.67
C ASP A 123 -12.91 11.22 -12.98
N GLN A 124 -13.55 11.97 -13.88
CA GLN A 124 -13.09 13.29 -14.32
C GLN A 124 -13.07 14.31 -13.18
N ALA A 125 -13.90 14.16 -12.15
CA ALA A 125 -13.91 15.08 -11.01
C ALA A 125 -12.59 15.02 -10.22
N CYS A 126 -12.00 13.83 -10.08
CA CYS A 126 -10.67 13.68 -9.49
C CYS A 126 -9.61 14.44 -10.28
N HIS A 127 -9.58 14.30 -11.60
CA HIS A 127 -8.62 14.99 -12.45
C HIS A 127 -8.80 16.52 -12.37
N THR A 128 -10.04 17.00 -12.41
CA THR A 128 -10.36 18.43 -12.26
C THR A 128 -9.84 18.97 -10.93
N LYS A 129 -10.11 18.27 -9.83
CA LYS A 129 -9.63 18.66 -8.49
C LYS A 129 -8.11 18.67 -8.40
N VAL A 130 -7.44 17.68 -9.01
CA VAL A 130 -5.96 17.66 -9.09
C VAL A 130 -5.43 18.88 -9.81
N HIS A 131 -6.00 19.28 -10.96
CA HIS A 131 -5.63 20.50 -11.67
C HIS A 131 -5.81 21.74 -10.78
N GLU A 132 -6.97 21.89 -10.14
CA GLU A 132 -7.28 23.04 -9.27
C GLU A 132 -6.30 23.14 -8.08
N LEU A 133 -5.97 22.02 -7.44
CA LEU A 133 -5.02 21.98 -6.33
C LEU A 133 -3.60 22.32 -6.76
N VAL A 134 -3.14 21.80 -7.90
CA VAL A 134 -1.80 22.10 -8.45
C VAL A 134 -1.70 23.56 -8.84
N ASP A 135 -2.70 24.12 -9.53
CA ASP A 135 -2.72 25.52 -9.95
C ASP A 135 -2.82 26.45 -8.73
N GLY A 136 -3.66 26.13 -7.75
CA GLY A 136 -3.76 26.87 -6.49
C GLY A 136 -2.46 26.86 -5.69
N PHE A 137 -1.78 25.70 -5.62
CA PHE A 137 -0.47 25.60 -5.00
C PHE A 137 0.59 26.42 -5.74
N ALA A 138 0.62 26.38 -7.08
CA ALA A 138 1.58 27.13 -7.89
C ALA A 138 1.52 28.64 -7.65
N GLN A 139 0.31 29.18 -7.40
CA GLN A 139 0.10 30.60 -7.09
C GLN A 139 0.75 31.03 -5.77
N THR A 140 0.99 30.07 -4.86
CA THR A 140 1.58 30.34 -3.55
C THR A 140 3.11 30.34 -3.53
N LEU A 141 3.76 29.95 -4.63
CA LEU A 141 5.22 29.77 -4.71
C LEU A 141 5.95 31.11 -4.80
N GLY A 142 5.72 32.19 -4.40
CA GLY A 142 6.46 33.43 -4.40
C GLY A 142 7.62 33.60 -5.40
N PRO A 143 8.26 34.76 -5.52
CA PRO A 143 9.29 35.01 -6.52
C PRO A 143 10.55 34.14 -6.38
N LYS A 144 10.86 33.69 -5.16
CA LYS A 144 12.00 32.81 -4.88
C LYS A 144 11.57 31.36 -4.64
N ASN A 145 10.28 31.04 -4.87
CA ASN A 145 9.69 29.71 -4.66
C ASN A 145 9.81 29.18 -3.21
N GLU A 146 9.93 30.07 -2.23
CA GLU A 146 10.23 29.72 -0.84
C GLU A 146 9.01 29.67 0.10
N SER A 147 7.82 30.00 -0.40
CA SER A 147 6.64 30.20 0.46
C SER A 147 6.29 28.98 1.35
N ILE A 148 6.55 27.77 0.85
CA ILE A 148 6.31 26.54 1.63
C ILE A 148 7.42 26.26 2.66
N LEU A 149 8.58 26.88 2.54
CA LEU A 149 9.81 26.52 3.22
C LEU A 149 10.44 27.70 3.97
N ARG A 150 9.62 28.52 4.64
CA ARG A 150 10.16 29.64 5.40
C ARG A 150 11.14 29.15 6.46
N PRO A 151 12.36 29.74 6.52
CA PRO A 151 13.44 29.27 7.39
C PRO A 151 13.22 29.50 8.89
N ASP A 152 12.20 30.25 9.26
CA ASP A 152 11.83 30.60 10.64
C ASP A 152 11.00 29.54 11.36
N THR A 153 10.70 28.42 10.68
CA THR A 153 9.95 27.31 11.28
C THR A 153 10.78 26.03 11.26
N ASN A 154 10.72 25.23 12.32
CA ASN A 154 11.29 23.88 12.42
C ASN A 154 10.55 22.91 11.49
N LEU A 155 10.56 23.17 10.19
CA LEU A 155 9.91 22.33 9.21
C LEU A 155 10.74 21.09 8.92
N TRP A 156 10.07 19.97 8.81
CA TRP A 156 10.62 18.75 8.24
C TRP A 156 10.59 18.89 6.72
N ILE A 157 11.57 19.62 6.18
CA ILE A 157 11.60 20.06 4.78
C ILE A 157 11.60 18.87 3.84
N CYS A 158 12.50 17.92 4.04
CA CYS A 158 12.62 16.75 3.19
C CYS A 158 11.36 15.88 3.25
N TYR A 159 10.79 15.75 4.43
CA TYR A 159 9.54 15.02 4.62
C TYR A 159 8.34 15.65 3.87
N ILE A 160 8.23 16.97 3.86
CA ILE A 160 7.20 17.70 3.12
C ILE A 160 7.45 17.59 1.61
N LEU A 161 8.69 17.81 1.17
CA LEU A 161 9.07 17.80 -0.24
C LEU A 161 8.87 16.44 -0.91
N ASP A 162 9.16 15.35 -0.20
CA ASP A 162 8.88 14.00 -0.68
C ASP A 162 7.44 13.88 -1.17
N LYS A 163 6.49 14.31 -0.34
CA LYS A 163 5.08 14.22 -0.65
C LYS A 163 4.65 15.16 -1.80
N HIS A 164 5.21 16.36 -1.85
CA HIS A 164 4.93 17.31 -2.92
C HIS A 164 5.45 16.80 -4.27
N PHE A 165 6.66 16.26 -4.31
CA PHE A 165 7.20 15.69 -5.55
C PHE A 165 6.40 14.47 -6.00
N ALA A 166 5.97 13.60 -5.08
CA ALA A 166 5.06 12.50 -5.42
C ALA A 166 3.76 13.02 -6.04
N GLY A 167 3.16 14.06 -5.44
CA GLY A 167 1.96 14.72 -5.98
C GLY A 167 2.17 15.30 -7.37
N MET A 168 3.28 15.99 -7.60
CA MET A 168 3.58 16.59 -8.93
C MET A 168 3.85 15.51 -10.00
N VAL A 169 4.55 14.42 -9.63
CA VAL A 169 4.77 13.29 -10.54
C VAL A 169 3.45 12.69 -10.97
N ASP A 170 2.58 12.33 -10.02
CA ASP A 170 1.30 11.68 -10.33
C ASP A 170 0.31 12.65 -11.02
N ALA A 171 0.29 13.94 -10.64
CA ALA A 171 -0.51 14.95 -11.33
C ALA A 171 -0.11 15.07 -12.81
N SER A 172 1.19 15.05 -13.11
CA SER A 172 1.68 15.12 -14.49
C SER A 172 1.40 13.85 -15.28
N THR A 173 1.63 12.68 -14.68
CA THR A 173 1.58 11.40 -15.39
C THR A 173 0.17 10.81 -15.49
N LEU A 174 -0.66 10.99 -14.46
CA LEU A 174 -1.97 10.37 -14.35
C LEU A 174 -3.13 11.35 -14.61
N SER A 175 -2.96 12.63 -14.24
CA SER A 175 -3.97 13.65 -14.48
C SER A 175 -3.59 14.64 -15.60
N HIS A 176 -2.46 14.43 -16.27
CA HIS A 176 -1.99 15.23 -17.42
C HIS A 176 -1.84 16.72 -17.13
N VAL A 177 -1.49 17.09 -15.88
CA VAL A 177 -1.22 18.49 -15.50
C VAL A 177 0.12 18.92 -16.07
N SER A 178 0.09 19.67 -17.16
CA SER A 178 1.30 20.05 -17.90
C SER A 178 2.25 20.96 -17.10
N SER A 179 1.71 21.80 -16.20
CA SER A 179 2.47 22.71 -15.33
C SER A 179 3.23 22.02 -14.21
N ALA A 180 2.85 20.77 -13.83
CA ALA A 180 3.41 20.07 -12.69
C ALA A 180 4.94 19.87 -12.77
N LYS A 181 5.49 19.68 -13.98
CA LYS A 181 6.94 19.58 -14.22
C LYS A 181 7.68 20.87 -13.85
N GLU A 182 7.16 22.02 -14.29
CA GLU A 182 7.72 23.32 -13.97
C GLU A 182 7.61 23.60 -12.47
N ILE A 183 6.46 23.31 -11.89
CA ILE A 183 6.21 23.49 -10.45
C ILE A 183 7.20 22.65 -9.63
N ALA A 184 7.43 21.39 -9.98
CA ALA A 184 8.44 20.55 -9.31
C ALA A 184 9.84 21.17 -9.36
N ASN A 185 10.26 21.69 -10.53
CA ASN A 185 11.55 22.40 -10.68
C ASN A 185 11.61 23.68 -9.82
N ARG A 186 10.55 24.47 -9.79
CA ARG A 186 10.46 25.67 -8.96
C ARG A 186 10.55 25.36 -7.47
N VAL A 187 9.83 24.33 -7.03
CA VAL A 187 9.87 23.86 -5.63
C VAL A 187 11.28 23.41 -5.26
N LEU A 188 11.95 22.61 -6.14
CA LEU A 188 13.33 22.19 -5.89
C LEU A 188 14.28 23.37 -5.80
N ALA A 189 14.18 24.34 -6.72
CA ALA A 189 15.05 25.51 -6.73
C ALA A 189 14.92 26.36 -5.45
N GLY A 190 13.69 26.52 -4.93
CA GLY A 190 13.44 27.21 -3.66
C GLY A 190 13.95 26.42 -2.44
N ALA A 191 13.87 25.10 -2.50
CA ALA A 191 14.26 24.22 -1.40
C ALA A 191 15.77 23.97 -1.32
N GLN A 192 16.44 23.92 -2.46
CA GLN A 192 17.84 23.47 -2.58
C GLN A 192 18.82 24.14 -1.60
N PRO A 193 18.74 25.47 -1.33
CA PRO A 193 19.60 26.12 -0.35
C PRO A 193 19.38 25.66 1.10
N LEU A 194 18.21 25.08 1.39
CA LEU A 194 17.79 24.66 2.73
C LEU A 194 18.01 23.17 2.97
N LEU A 195 18.25 22.40 1.90
CA LEU A 195 18.41 20.95 1.98
C LEU A 195 19.73 20.57 2.69
N PRO A 196 19.71 19.54 3.57
CA PRO A 196 20.90 19.04 4.21
C PRO A 196 21.98 18.61 3.21
N ALA A 197 23.24 18.90 3.51
CA ALA A 197 24.37 18.52 2.65
C ALA A 197 24.60 17.01 2.59
N LYS A 198 24.08 16.24 3.56
CA LYS A 198 24.20 14.77 3.66
C LYS A 198 22.85 14.18 4.08
N GLY A 199 22.65 12.90 3.77
CA GLY A 199 21.60 12.11 4.41
C GLY A 199 21.70 12.17 5.93
N ARG A 200 20.56 12.20 6.60
CA ARG A 200 20.51 12.23 8.07
C ARG A 200 19.70 11.03 8.55
N ASP A 201 20.20 10.42 9.58
CA ASP A 201 19.44 9.47 10.37
C ASP A 201 18.71 10.22 11.50
N ARG A 202 17.48 9.81 11.80
CA ARG A 202 16.66 10.39 12.87
C ARG A 202 17.15 9.99 14.26
N ILE A 203 17.78 8.85 14.40
CA ILE A 203 18.08 8.24 15.69
C ILE A 203 19.15 8.98 16.48
N GLY A 204 18.85 9.21 17.76
CA GLY A 204 19.76 9.75 18.75
C GLY A 204 20.13 11.21 18.53
N LYS A 205 19.59 11.89 17.53
CA LYS A 205 19.88 13.30 17.27
C LYS A 205 18.80 14.20 17.84
N LYS A 206 19.17 14.92 18.89
CA LYS A 206 18.32 15.95 19.51
C LYS A 206 18.46 17.32 18.85
N ASP A 207 19.37 17.46 17.87
CA ASP A 207 19.68 18.75 17.25
C ASP A 207 18.72 19.04 16.10
N PRO A 208 17.96 20.12 16.14
CA PRO A 208 17.15 20.57 15.00
C PRO A 208 18.02 21.06 13.84
N PRO A 209 17.50 21.07 12.60
CA PRO A 209 16.19 20.56 12.23
C PRO A 209 16.17 19.04 12.12
N TYR A 210 15.19 18.40 12.74
CA TYR A 210 14.89 17.00 12.48
C TYR A 210 14.36 16.88 11.06
N ASP A 211 14.89 15.93 10.29
CA ASP A 211 14.39 15.68 8.96
C ASP A 211 14.77 14.28 8.50
N GLU A 212 13.88 13.63 7.79
CA GLU A 212 14.04 12.28 7.27
C GLU A 212 14.41 12.34 5.79
N THR A 213 15.62 12.78 5.47
CA THR A 213 16.12 12.94 4.09
C THR A 213 15.99 11.68 3.26
N PHE A 214 16.12 10.53 3.90
CA PHE A 214 16.20 9.21 3.28
C PHE A 214 14.83 8.66 2.81
N VAL A 215 13.73 9.34 3.10
CA VAL A 215 12.43 8.99 2.53
C VAL A 215 12.27 9.51 1.10
N MET A 216 13.02 10.55 0.70
CA MET A 216 12.87 11.26 -0.57
C MET A 216 13.42 10.54 -1.82
N PRO A 217 14.48 9.71 -1.78
CA PRO A 217 15.18 9.32 -3.01
C PRO A 217 14.30 8.66 -4.06
N GLU A 218 13.31 7.86 -3.68
CA GLU A 218 12.37 7.26 -4.64
C GLU A 218 11.63 8.33 -5.46
N THR A 219 11.05 9.31 -4.77
CA THR A 219 10.29 10.41 -5.38
C THR A 219 11.18 11.36 -6.16
N LEU A 220 12.40 11.62 -5.67
CA LEU A 220 13.39 12.43 -6.39
C LEU A 220 13.83 11.74 -7.70
N PHE A 221 14.05 10.43 -7.69
CA PHE A 221 14.33 9.69 -8.92
C PHE A 221 13.18 9.85 -9.93
N ALA A 222 11.94 9.69 -9.49
CA ALA A 222 10.76 9.85 -10.36
C ALA A 222 10.62 11.29 -10.88
N ALA A 223 10.80 12.29 -10.02
CA ALA A 223 10.76 13.71 -10.41
C ALA A 223 11.90 14.07 -11.39
N GLY A 224 13.08 13.49 -11.22
CA GLY A 224 14.19 13.66 -12.14
C GLY A 224 13.92 13.09 -13.54
N GLU A 225 13.27 11.94 -13.63
CA GLU A 225 12.82 11.35 -14.89
C GLU A 225 11.73 12.21 -15.55
N LEU A 226 10.77 12.68 -14.75
CA LEU A 226 9.68 13.50 -15.23
C LEU A 226 10.17 14.84 -15.81
N THR A 227 11.10 15.51 -15.11
CA THR A 227 11.53 16.87 -15.40
C THR A 227 12.74 16.94 -16.33
N GLY A 228 13.57 15.89 -16.34
CA GLY A 228 14.88 15.89 -16.99
C GLY A 228 15.95 16.70 -16.23
N ASN A 229 15.66 17.20 -15.01
CA ASN A 229 16.58 17.98 -14.21
C ASN A 229 17.52 17.08 -13.40
N PRO A 230 18.85 17.07 -13.66
CA PRO A 230 19.80 16.19 -13.00
C PRO A 230 19.94 16.44 -11.49
N ALA A 231 19.61 17.63 -11.00
CA ALA A 231 19.70 17.96 -9.58
C ALA A 231 18.85 17.02 -8.71
N PHE A 232 17.71 16.57 -9.22
CA PHE A 232 16.89 15.56 -8.52
C PHE A 232 17.65 14.26 -8.32
N GLN A 233 18.33 13.76 -9.37
CA GLN A 233 19.10 12.51 -9.31
C GLN A 233 20.30 12.64 -8.35
N GLU A 234 21.00 13.77 -8.37
CA GLU A 234 22.14 14.04 -7.50
C GLU A 234 21.72 14.05 -6.03
N ILE A 235 20.61 14.68 -5.70
CA ILE A 235 20.07 14.72 -4.32
C ILE A 235 19.56 13.34 -3.92
N ALA A 236 18.89 12.61 -4.81
CA ALA A 236 18.45 11.25 -4.54
C ALA A 236 19.61 10.34 -4.11
N HIS A 237 20.70 10.32 -4.89
CA HIS A 237 21.90 9.53 -4.52
C HIS A 237 22.54 9.99 -3.22
N ARG A 238 22.55 11.29 -2.94
CA ARG A 238 23.09 11.86 -1.69
C ARG A 238 22.34 11.40 -0.45
N TYR A 239 21.04 11.13 -0.58
CA TYR A 239 20.15 10.82 0.54
C TYR A 239 19.87 9.33 0.72
N LEU A 240 20.42 8.45 -0.13
CA LEU A 240 20.41 7.01 0.13
C LEU A 240 21.22 6.71 1.41
N LEU A 241 20.64 5.94 2.31
CA LEU A 241 21.28 5.50 3.56
C LEU A 241 22.17 4.26 3.30
N ASP A 242 23.15 4.37 2.41
CA ASP A 242 24.00 3.24 2.04
C ASP A 242 24.71 2.67 3.25
N ARG A 243 25.42 3.50 3.97
CA ARG A 243 26.25 3.09 5.10
C ARG A 243 25.44 2.58 6.28
N GLU A 244 24.33 3.25 6.60
CA GLU A 244 23.54 3.00 7.79
C GLU A 244 22.48 1.92 7.60
N LEU A 245 21.98 1.73 6.37
CA LEU A 245 20.87 0.83 6.07
C LEU A 245 21.21 -0.21 4.99
N PHE A 246 21.56 0.23 3.76
CA PHE A 246 21.64 -0.70 2.63
C PHE A 246 22.87 -1.60 2.67
N ASP A 247 24.05 -1.11 3.04
CA ASP A 247 25.26 -1.91 3.13
C ASP A 247 25.19 -2.96 4.26
N PRO A 248 24.71 -2.62 5.49
CA PRO A 248 24.43 -3.62 6.51
C PRO A 248 23.43 -4.68 6.06
N LEU A 249 22.25 -4.26 5.53
CA LEU A 249 21.25 -5.20 5.05
C LEU A 249 21.78 -6.11 3.94
N ALA A 250 22.57 -5.58 3.00
CA ALA A 250 23.16 -6.38 1.93
C ALA A 250 24.13 -7.45 2.44
N ARG A 251 24.78 -7.24 3.61
CA ARG A 251 25.59 -8.23 4.31
C ARG A 251 24.79 -9.13 5.24
N ASN A 252 23.46 -8.93 5.32
CA ASN A 252 22.54 -9.57 6.25
C ASN A 252 22.78 -9.19 7.73
N ASP A 253 23.39 -8.04 8.00
CA ASP A 253 23.38 -7.42 9.33
C ASP A 253 22.00 -6.81 9.60
N ASP A 254 21.65 -6.60 10.87
CA ASP A 254 20.36 -6.02 11.27
C ASP A 254 20.52 -4.56 11.73
N PRO A 255 20.18 -3.58 10.90
CA PRO A 255 20.22 -2.17 11.25
C PRO A 255 18.90 -1.65 11.87
N PHE A 256 17.85 -2.48 12.00
CA PHE A 256 16.51 -2.02 12.37
C PHE A 256 16.31 -1.71 13.86
N PRO A 257 16.86 -2.45 14.82
CA PRO A 257 16.55 -2.23 16.23
C PRO A 257 16.68 -0.78 16.68
N GLY A 258 15.61 -0.23 17.28
CA GLY A 258 15.58 1.13 17.74
C GLY A 258 15.37 2.20 16.66
N GLN A 259 15.30 1.82 15.36
CA GLN A 259 15.03 2.76 14.28
C GLN A 259 13.55 3.08 14.15
N HIS A 260 13.22 4.28 13.65
CA HIS A 260 11.84 4.65 13.34
C HIS A 260 11.26 3.74 12.25
N ALA A 261 10.21 3.00 12.59
CA ALA A 261 9.74 1.86 11.79
C ALA A 261 9.21 2.28 10.40
N TYR A 262 8.43 3.36 10.32
CA TYR A 262 7.91 3.82 9.04
C TYR A 262 9.00 4.34 8.12
N SER A 263 9.80 5.31 8.58
CA SER A 263 10.75 5.99 7.71
C SER A 263 11.87 5.08 7.20
N HIS A 264 12.33 4.13 8.00
CA HIS A 264 13.31 3.15 7.55
C HIS A 264 12.70 2.08 6.63
N ALA A 265 11.43 1.69 6.86
CA ALA A 265 10.74 0.80 5.94
C ALA A 265 10.45 1.47 4.58
N ILE A 266 10.01 2.75 4.56
CA ILE A 266 9.77 3.45 3.29
C ILE A 266 11.08 3.78 2.56
N ALA A 267 12.19 3.96 3.26
CA ALA A 267 13.51 4.13 2.66
C ALA A 267 13.92 2.92 1.80
N LEU A 268 13.41 1.73 2.08
CA LEU A 268 13.65 0.54 1.24
C LEU A 268 13.12 0.75 -0.19
N SER A 269 12.03 1.50 -0.37
CA SER A 269 11.54 1.87 -1.71
C SER A 269 12.56 2.73 -2.48
N SER A 270 13.33 3.55 -1.77
CA SER A 270 14.44 4.32 -2.37
C SER A 270 15.56 3.42 -2.89
N GLY A 271 15.91 2.36 -2.14
CA GLY A 271 16.85 1.33 -2.60
C GLY A 271 16.34 0.55 -3.82
N ALA A 272 15.02 0.23 -3.84
CA ALA A 272 14.40 -0.39 -5.01
C ALA A 272 14.48 0.50 -6.25
N ALA A 273 14.17 1.79 -6.10
CA ALA A 273 14.29 2.76 -7.17
C ALA A 273 15.73 2.91 -7.68
N ALA A 274 16.70 2.91 -6.78
CA ALA A 274 18.13 2.93 -7.12
C ALA A 274 18.56 1.67 -7.89
N TYR A 275 18.12 0.47 -7.47
CA TYR A 275 18.39 -0.77 -8.19
C TYR A 275 17.82 -0.77 -9.61
N LEU A 276 16.54 -0.43 -9.74
CA LEU A 276 15.86 -0.44 -11.04
C LEU A 276 16.56 0.48 -12.05
N ARG A 277 17.15 1.59 -11.61
CA ARG A 277 17.87 2.55 -12.45
C ARG A 277 19.33 2.20 -12.65
N GLY A 278 20.06 2.02 -11.57
CA GLY A 278 21.51 1.83 -11.56
C GLY A 278 21.96 0.37 -11.75
N GLY A 279 21.15 -0.59 -11.31
CA GLY A 279 21.45 -2.03 -11.42
C GLY A 279 22.40 -2.56 -10.35
N ASP A 280 22.76 -1.76 -9.33
CA ASP A 280 23.59 -2.24 -8.24
C ASP A 280 22.84 -3.29 -7.41
N VAL A 281 23.29 -4.53 -7.51
CA VAL A 281 22.68 -5.70 -6.87
C VAL A 281 22.68 -5.64 -5.34
N LYS A 282 23.48 -4.77 -4.73
CA LYS A 282 23.49 -4.57 -3.29
C LYS A 282 22.12 -4.17 -2.78
N TYR A 283 21.42 -3.28 -3.49
CA TYR A 283 20.08 -2.82 -3.10
C TYR A 283 19.08 -3.96 -3.15
N LYS A 284 19.04 -4.74 -4.24
CA LYS A 284 18.14 -5.89 -4.32
C LYS A 284 18.37 -6.86 -3.17
N ARG A 285 19.62 -7.23 -2.90
CA ARG A 285 19.98 -8.10 -1.77
C ARG A 285 19.58 -7.49 -0.43
N ALA A 286 19.81 -6.20 -0.24
CA ALA A 286 19.38 -5.49 0.97
C ALA A 286 17.86 -5.58 1.18
N LEU A 287 17.07 -5.41 0.11
CA LEU A 287 15.61 -5.48 0.19
C LEU A 287 15.12 -6.91 0.49
N GLU A 288 15.72 -7.93 -0.11
CA GLU A 288 15.38 -9.34 0.15
C GLU A 288 15.66 -9.71 1.61
N ASN A 289 16.81 -9.29 2.15
CA ASN A 289 17.15 -9.50 3.55
C ASN A 289 16.24 -8.68 4.48
N ALA A 290 15.97 -7.41 4.15
CA ALA A 290 15.04 -6.55 4.90
C ALA A 290 13.65 -7.19 4.97
N PHE A 291 13.11 -7.65 3.83
CA PHE A 291 11.81 -8.29 3.80
C PHE A 291 11.77 -9.51 4.72
N THR A 292 12.79 -10.36 4.69
CA THR A 292 12.86 -11.53 5.56
C THR A 292 12.84 -11.10 7.03
N ARG A 293 13.70 -10.15 7.44
CA ARG A 293 13.74 -9.67 8.83
C ARG A 293 12.42 -9.04 9.27
N LEU A 294 11.86 -8.15 8.44
CA LEU A 294 10.59 -7.49 8.76
C LEU A 294 9.46 -8.49 8.94
N THR A 295 9.38 -9.53 8.11
CA THR A 295 8.28 -10.49 8.15
C THR A 295 8.45 -11.61 9.17
N THR A 296 9.67 -11.91 9.60
CA THR A 296 9.94 -12.99 10.57
C THR A 296 10.28 -12.50 11.98
N GLU A 297 10.74 -11.25 12.12
CA GLU A 297 11.28 -10.75 13.38
C GLU A 297 10.50 -9.53 13.94
N GLN A 298 9.80 -8.77 13.07
CA GLN A 298 9.21 -7.47 13.44
C GLN A 298 7.67 -7.45 13.44
N GLN A 299 7.03 -8.43 12.79
CA GLN A 299 5.59 -8.41 12.55
C GLN A 299 4.77 -9.06 13.66
N PHE A 300 3.66 -8.39 14.02
CA PHE A 300 2.51 -9.04 14.63
C PHE A 300 1.77 -9.93 13.62
N SER A 301 0.89 -10.80 14.09
CA SER A 301 0.09 -11.69 13.22
C SER A 301 -0.78 -10.95 12.20
N SER A 302 -1.10 -9.68 12.45
CA SER A 302 -1.77 -8.79 11.49
C SER A 302 -0.90 -8.40 10.29
N GLY A 303 0.42 -8.47 10.42
CA GLY A 303 1.37 -7.91 9.47
C GLY A 303 1.86 -6.50 9.84
N GLY A 304 1.29 -5.89 10.89
CA GLY A 304 1.76 -4.62 11.45
C GLY A 304 3.07 -4.78 12.22
N TRP A 305 3.82 -3.69 12.35
CA TRP A 305 5.09 -3.61 13.09
C TRP A 305 5.25 -2.26 13.76
N GLY A 306 6.32 -2.08 14.51
CA GLY A 306 6.71 -0.77 15.04
C GLY A 306 5.92 -0.31 16.26
N PRO A 307 5.85 -1.11 17.34
CA PRO A 307 5.32 -0.59 18.59
C PRO A 307 6.08 0.68 19.02
N ASN A 308 5.38 1.72 19.43
CA ASN A 308 5.94 3.06 19.68
C ASN A 308 6.70 3.65 18.46
N GLU A 309 6.23 3.37 17.24
CA GLU A 309 6.86 3.78 15.98
C GLU A 309 8.32 3.32 15.81
N THR A 310 8.75 2.28 16.54
CA THR A 310 10.15 1.85 16.61
C THR A 310 10.26 0.36 16.33
N PHE A 311 11.25 -0.04 15.54
CA PHE A 311 11.56 -1.45 15.35
C PHE A 311 12.10 -2.06 16.62
N ILE A 312 11.61 -3.26 16.95
CA ILE A 312 12.02 -4.00 18.15
C ILE A 312 13.40 -4.63 18.00
N THR A 313 14.01 -5.01 19.12
CA THR A 313 15.17 -5.88 19.15
C THR A 313 14.70 -7.33 19.04
N PRO A 314 15.03 -8.06 17.96
CA PRO A 314 14.59 -9.44 17.77
C PRO A 314 15.03 -10.35 18.92
N HIS A 315 14.28 -11.42 19.17
CA HIS A 315 14.59 -12.45 20.17
C HIS A 315 14.66 -11.93 21.63
N LYS A 316 13.95 -10.84 21.94
CA LYS A 316 13.87 -10.26 23.30
C LYS A 316 12.45 -10.27 23.88
N GLY A 317 11.46 -10.80 23.14
CA GLY A 317 10.06 -10.80 23.57
C GLY A 317 9.42 -9.42 23.58
N GLU A 318 9.97 -8.48 22.83
CA GLU A 318 9.48 -7.08 22.82
C GLU A 318 8.11 -6.94 22.17
N LEU A 319 7.74 -7.83 21.21
CA LEU A 319 6.37 -7.85 20.66
C LEU A 319 5.35 -8.22 21.74
N TYR A 320 5.65 -9.23 22.56
CA TYR A 320 4.80 -9.61 23.68
C TYR A 320 4.72 -8.49 24.74
N ALA A 321 5.87 -7.93 25.12
CA ALA A 321 5.93 -6.84 26.08
C ALA A 321 5.12 -5.61 25.61
N ALA A 322 5.10 -5.34 24.31
CA ALA A 322 4.35 -4.23 23.72
C ALA A 322 2.83 -4.38 23.91
N LEU A 323 2.28 -5.61 24.03
CA LEU A 323 0.85 -5.80 24.25
C LEU A 323 0.33 -5.12 25.55
N SER A 324 1.17 -4.95 26.54
CA SER A 324 0.80 -4.31 27.82
C SER A 324 1.42 -2.94 28.03
N SER A 325 2.57 -2.66 27.39
CA SER A 325 3.30 -1.40 27.57
C SER A 325 2.95 -0.34 26.51
N THR A 326 2.40 -0.75 25.37
CA THR A 326 2.06 0.10 24.24
C THR A 326 0.59 -0.07 23.90
N VAL A 327 -0.25 0.88 24.33
CA VAL A 327 -1.71 0.78 24.14
C VAL A 327 -2.13 1.29 22.76
N ASP A 328 -1.54 2.41 22.29
CA ASP A 328 -2.00 3.16 21.12
C ASP A 328 -0.90 3.39 20.07
N HIS A 329 0.18 2.59 20.05
CA HIS A 329 1.38 2.91 19.28
C HIS A 329 1.85 1.79 18.34
N PHE A 330 0.93 0.97 17.84
CA PHE A 330 1.23 0.04 16.74
C PHE A 330 0.96 0.74 15.43
N GLU A 331 2.02 1.16 14.74
CA GLU A 331 1.93 1.92 13.50
C GLU A 331 1.22 1.11 12.40
N THR A 332 0.22 1.67 11.76
CA THR A 332 -0.61 0.94 10.81
C THR A 332 -0.65 1.54 9.40
N PRO A 333 -1.24 2.72 9.12
CA PRO A 333 -1.36 3.16 7.72
C PRO A 333 -0.02 3.47 7.07
N CYS A 334 0.88 4.17 7.75
CA CYS A 334 2.20 4.51 7.20
C CYS A 334 3.11 3.29 7.06
N GLY A 335 3.22 2.45 8.11
CA GLY A 335 3.99 1.22 8.07
C GLY A 335 3.46 0.25 7.03
N SER A 336 2.14 0.13 6.91
CA SER A 336 1.48 -0.71 5.91
C SER A 336 1.71 -0.22 4.49
N TYR A 337 1.71 1.09 4.25
CA TYR A 337 2.09 1.68 2.96
C TYR A 337 3.52 1.27 2.56
N ALA A 338 4.46 1.38 3.49
CA ALA A 338 5.84 0.95 3.25
C ALA A 338 5.93 -0.56 2.97
N ALA A 339 5.20 -1.40 3.73
CA ALA A 339 5.17 -2.85 3.55
C ALA A 339 4.63 -3.26 2.19
N THR A 340 3.52 -2.64 1.75
CA THR A 340 2.92 -2.93 0.43
C THR A 340 3.85 -2.54 -0.71
N LYS A 341 4.53 -1.39 -0.59
CA LYS A 341 5.53 -0.95 -1.59
C LYS A 341 6.71 -1.92 -1.68
N LEU A 342 7.28 -2.32 -0.54
CA LEU A 342 8.39 -3.27 -0.50
C LEU A 342 8.02 -4.59 -1.17
N ALA A 343 6.88 -5.17 -0.82
CA ALA A 343 6.40 -6.42 -1.41
C ALA A 343 6.20 -6.30 -2.94
N ARG A 344 5.60 -5.20 -3.41
CA ARG A 344 5.43 -4.93 -4.85
C ARG A 344 6.75 -4.79 -5.59
N TYR A 345 7.72 -4.06 -5.03
CA TYR A 345 9.05 -3.92 -5.63
C TYR A 345 9.76 -5.26 -5.74
N LEU A 346 9.72 -6.07 -4.68
CA LEU A 346 10.33 -7.40 -4.69
C LEU A 346 9.65 -8.34 -5.70
N MET A 347 8.30 -8.31 -5.82
CA MET A 347 7.61 -9.01 -6.91
C MET A 347 8.15 -8.58 -8.28
N ARG A 348 8.22 -7.28 -8.56
CA ARG A 348 8.68 -6.75 -9.85
C ARG A 348 10.10 -7.16 -10.20
N MET A 349 10.99 -7.20 -9.21
CA MET A 349 12.42 -7.50 -9.37
C MET A 349 12.74 -9.00 -9.39
N THR A 350 11.76 -9.88 -9.12
CA THR A 350 11.98 -11.32 -9.01
C THR A 350 11.47 -12.02 -10.28
N PRO A 351 12.36 -12.51 -11.15
CA PRO A 351 11.93 -13.34 -12.28
C PRO A 351 11.44 -14.69 -11.75
N GLU A 352 10.29 -15.13 -12.19
CA GLU A 352 9.71 -16.43 -11.81
C GLU A 352 9.76 -16.67 -10.29
N PRO A 353 8.93 -15.95 -9.49
CA PRO A 353 8.92 -16.12 -8.06
C PRO A 353 8.82 -17.59 -7.66
N ALA A 354 9.81 -18.08 -6.92
CA ALA A 354 9.88 -19.47 -6.50
C ALA A 354 8.78 -19.82 -5.48
N ASP A 355 8.29 -18.81 -4.76
CA ASP A 355 7.25 -18.93 -3.75
C ASP A 355 6.34 -17.69 -3.72
N THR A 356 5.32 -17.72 -2.88
CA THR A 356 4.29 -16.69 -2.78
C THR A 356 4.53 -15.68 -1.65
N ARG A 357 5.69 -15.70 -0.99
CA ARG A 357 5.96 -14.91 0.23
C ARG A 357 5.61 -13.43 0.14
N TYR A 358 5.92 -12.80 -1.00
CA TYR A 358 5.62 -11.37 -1.19
C TYR A 358 4.12 -11.12 -1.32
N GLY A 359 3.43 -11.97 -2.10
CA GLY A 359 1.97 -11.91 -2.26
C GLY A 359 1.22 -12.26 -0.97
N ASP A 360 1.70 -13.22 -0.20
CA ASP A 360 1.09 -13.67 1.06
C ASP A 360 1.22 -12.59 2.14
N ASN A 361 2.40 -11.94 2.25
CA ASN A 361 2.57 -10.84 3.20
C ASN A 361 1.75 -9.61 2.78
N LEU A 362 1.72 -9.31 1.49
CA LEU A 362 0.89 -8.24 0.95
C LEU A 362 -0.58 -8.46 1.29
N GLU A 363 -1.11 -9.68 1.08
CA GLU A 363 -2.48 -10.05 1.42
C GLU A 363 -2.76 -9.89 2.92
N ARG A 364 -1.85 -10.35 3.78
CA ARG A 364 -1.93 -10.20 5.24
C ARG A 364 -2.06 -8.73 5.65
N VAL A 365 -1.18 -7.87 5.14
CA VAL A 365 -1.16 -6.44 5.42
C VAL A 365 -2.45 -5.76 4.91
N LEU A 366 -2.88 -6.07 3.69
CA LEU A 366 -4.08 -5.48 3.11
C LEU A 366 -5.32 -5.77 3.96
N TYR A 367 -5.53 -7.02 4.39
CA TYR A 367 -6.72 -7.38 5.18
C TYR A 367 -6.67 -6.87 6.63
N ASN A 368 -5.53 -6.99 7.28
CA ASN A 368 -5.49 -6.86 8.74
C ASN A 368 -4.94 -5.52 9.24
N THR A 369 -4.32 -4.72 8.36
CA THR A 369 -3.79 -3.41 8.74
C THR A 369 -4.39 -2.27 7.94
N ILE A 370 -4.70 -2.43 6.66
CA ILE A 370 -5.30 -1.35 5.85
C ILE A 370 -6.82 -1.43 5.84
N LEU A 371 -7.39 -2.59 5.49
CA LEU A 371 -8.84 -2.77 5.53
C LEU A 371 -9.38 -2.69 6.96
N ALA A 372 -8.57 -3.08 7.94
CA ALA A 372 -8.92 -3.10 9.35
C ALA A 372 -8.88 -1.73 10.05
N VAL A 373 -8.40 -0.65 9.44
CA VAL A 373 -8.42 0.66 10.10
C VAL A 373 -9.83 1.21 10.25
N ARG A 374 -10.03 2.05 11.26
CA ARG A 374 -11.25 2.83 11.38
C ARG A 374 -11.32 3.84 10.23
N PHE A 375 -12.50 4.02 9.64
CA PHE A 375 -12.67 5.00 8.57
C PHE A 375 -12.47 6.43 9.12
N PRO A 376 -11.78 7.34 8.38
CA PRO A 376 -11.65 8.74 8.78
C PRO A 376 -13.03 9.40 8.95
N ASP A 377 -13.15 10.31 9.91
CA ASP A 377 -14.38 11.08 10.06
C ASP A 377 -14.34 12.41 9.27
N GLU A 378 -15.48 13.10 9.24
CA GLU A 378 -15.63 14.37 8.53
C GLU A 378 -14.83 15.52 9.19
N GLU A 379 -14.47 15.37 10.47
CA GLU A 379 -13.75 16.38 11.21
C GLU A 379 -12.22 16.30 11.03
N GLY A 380 -11.73 15.27 10.32
CA GLY A 380 -10.29 15.07 10.06
C GLY A 380 -9.58 14.25 11.12
N ASP A 381 -10.32 13.47 11.91
CA ASP A 381 -9.75 12.46 12.78
C ASP A 381 -9.46 11.19 11.99
N TYR A 382 -8.23 10.70 12.14
CA TYR A 382 -7.70 9.55 11.39
C TYR A 382 -7.21 8.46 12.33
N PRO A 383 -7.28 7.19 11.88
CA PRO A 383 -6.53 6.14 12.54
C PRO A 383 -5.04 6.36 12.30
N TYR A 384 -4.28 6.43 13.35
CA TYR A 384 -2.82 6.53 13.29
C TYR A 384 -2.18 5.23 13.74
N TYR A 385 -2.71 4.66 14.81
CA TYR A 385 -2.25 3.43 15.41
C TYR A 385 -3.32 2.35 15.38
N SER A 386 -2.89 1.08 15.31
CA SER A 386 -3.71 -0.07 15.66
C SER A 386 -3.36 -0.54 17.06
N THR A 387 -4.35 -1.01 17.81
CA THR A 387 -4.17 -1.50 19.16
C THR A 387 -4.30 -3.01 19.18
N TYR A 388 -3.30 -3.71 19.73
CA TYR A 388 -3.28 -5.15 19.91
C TYR A 388 -3.25 -5.54 21.40
N SER A 389 -3.29 -4.58 22.28
CA SER A 389 -3.39 -4.79 23.73
C SER A 389 -4.66 -5.58 24.07
N PRO A 390 -4.68 -6.26 25.21
CA PRO A 390 -5.92 -6.84 25.76
C PRO A 390 -6.98 -5.73 25.89
N THR A 391 -8.23 -6.04 25.53
CA THR A 391 -9.31 -5.03 25.54
C THR A 391 -9.11 -3.84 24.61
N ALA A 392 -8.56 -4.06 23.43
CA ALA A 392 -8.32 -3.05 22.43
C ALA A 392 -9.61 -2.42 21.89
N GLU A 393 -9.51 -1.20 21.43
CA GLU A 393 -10.54 -0.47 20.67
C GLU A 393 -9.89 0.16 19.43
N LYS A 394 -10.66 0.37 18.38
CA LYS A 394 -10.22 1.17 17.25
C LYS A 394 -10.52 2.64 17.55
N VAL A 395 -9.48 3.40 17.84
CA VAL A 395 -9.58 4.81 18.24
C VAL A 395 -9.04 5.72 17.13
N TYR A 396 -9.48 6.98 17.16
CA TYR A 396 -8.84 8.02 16.37
C TYR A 396 -7.62 8.56 17.09
N TYR A 397 -6.66 9.03 16.29
CA TYR A 397 -5.54 9.80 16.79
C TYR A 397 -6.03 11.15 17.32
N GLN A 398 -5.53 11.57 18.48
CA GLN A 398 -6.02 12.77 19.16
C GLN A 398 -5.71 14.09 18.43
N LYS A 399 -4.81 14.07 17.43
CA LYS A 399 -4.47 15.24 16.62
C LYS A 399 -4.92 15.03 15.19
N LYS A 400 -5.71 15.97 14.68
CA LYS A 400 -6.27 15.93 13.34
C LYS A 400 -5.18 15.91 12.25
N TRP A 401 -5.51 15.32 11.12
CA TRP A 401 -4.70 15.30 9.91
C TRP A 401 -3.24 14.84 10.12
N PRO A 402 -3.02 13.68 10.76
CA PRO A 402 -1.68 13.13 10.91
C PRO A 402 -1.11 12.67 9.56
N CYS A 403 0.16 12.25 9.53
CA CYS A 403 0.79 11.71 8.32
C CYS A 403 -0.02 10.57 7.66
N CYS A 404 -0.70 9.77 8.47
CA CYS A 404 -1.54 8.67 7.99
C CYS A 404 -2.72 9.12 7.14
N SER A 405 -3.14 10.37 7.21
CA SER A 405 -4.14 10.93 6.30
C SER A 405 -3.66 10.87 4.83
N GLY A 406 -2.38 11.13 4.59
CA GLY A 406 -1.79 11.04 3.25
C GLY A 406 -1.48 9.61 2.81
N THR A 407 -0.89 8.80 3.68
CA THR A 407 -0.52 7.42 3.34
C THR A 407 -1.74 6.51 3.16
N LEU A 408 -2.84 6.77 3.85
CA LEU A 408 -4.07 5.99 3.71
C LEU A 408 -4.66 6.14 2.30
N VAL A 409 -4.81 7.36 1.79
CA VAL A 409 -5.36 7.55 0.44
C VAL A 409 -4.45 6.96 -0.62
N GLN A 410 -3.12 7.08 -0.49
CA GLN A 410 -2.19 6.48 -1.44
C GLN A 410 -2.24 4.94 -1.39
N THR A 411 -2.30 4.34 -0.18
CA THR A 411 -2.36 2.87 -0.04
C THR A 411 -3.63 2.30 -0.63
N VAL A 412 -4.78 2.94 -0.38
CA VAL A 412 -6.07 2.51 -0.92
C VAL A 412 -6.12 2.71 -2.44
N ALA A 413 -5.62 3.85 -2.94
CA ALA A 413 -5.51 4.10 -4.38
C ALA A 413 -4.60 3.07 -5.10
N ASP A 414 -3.66 2.46 -4.39
CA ASP A 414 -2.74 1.44 -4.90
C ASP A 414 -3.32 0.01 -4.91
N TYR A 415 -4.55 -0.22 -4.46
CA TYR A 415 -5.15 -1.56 -4.52
C TYR A 415 -5.05 -2.21 -5.90
N PRO A 416 -5.35 -1.49 -7.01
CA PRO A 416 -5.20 -2.03 -8.37
C PRO A 416 -3.81 -2.59 -8.68
N LEU A 417 -2.75 -1.92 -8.21
CA LEU A 417 -1.35 -2.29 -8.49
C LEU A 417 -0.91 -3.60 -7.81
N ASN A 418 -1.70 -4.10 -6.86
CA ASN A 418 -1.36 -5.30 -6.09
C ASN A 418 -1.86 -6.60 -6.74
N LEU A 419 -2.82 -6.50 -7.69
CA LEU A 419 -3.59 -7.65 -8.16
C LEU A 419 -2.87 -8.46 -9.22
N TYR A 420 -2.27 -7.79 -10.19
CA TYR A 420 -1.76 -8.43 -11.39
C TYR A 420 -0.36 -7.93 -11.74
N PHE A 421 0.47 -8.84 -12.26
CA PHE A 421 1.78 -8.50 -12.82
C PHE A 421 1.93 -9.09 -14.21
N GLN A 422 2.49 -8.33 -15.14
CA GLN A 422 2.68 -8.70 -16.53
C GLN A 422 4.08 -9.24 -16.78
N THR A 423 4.16 -10.30 -17.61
CA THR A 423 5.40 -10.81 -18.19
C THR A 423 5.34 -10.77 -19.71
N SER A 424 6.46 -11.07 -20.38
CA SER A 424 6.49 -11.16 -21.85
C SER A 424 5.59 -12.27 -22.41
N ASP A 425 5.36 -13.34 -21.64
CA ASP A 425 4.61 -14.53 -22.04
C ASP A 425 3.22 -14.64 -21.39
N GLY A 426 2.83 -13.67 -20.54
CA GLY A 426 1.54 -13.73 -19.86
C GLY A 426 1.42 -12.85 -18.64
N LEU A 427 0.77 -13.35 -17.59
CA LEU A 427 0.54 -12.60 -16.38
C LEU A 427 0.51 -13.49 -15.12
N TYR A 428 0.72 -12.84 -13.97
CA TYR A 428 0.49 -13.37 -12.62
C TYR A 428 -0.78 -12.76 -12.04
N VAL A 429 -1.64 -13.60 -11.46
CA VAL A 429 -2.75 -13.18 -10.59
C VAL A 429 -2.26 -13.32 -9.16
N ASN A 430 -2.01 -12.18 -8.51
CA ASN A 430 -1.33 -12.13 -7.22
C ASN A 430 -2.28 -11.95 -6.04
N GLN A 431 -3.36 -11.16 -6.19
CA GLN A 431 -4.35 -10.95 -5.13
C GLN A 431 -5.76 -11.29 -5.62
N TYR A 432 -6.61 -11.69 -4.68
CA TYR A 432 -7.97 -12.11 -4.95
C TYR A 432 -8.99 -11.15 -4.33
N MET A 433 -9.56 -10.29 -5.19
CA MET A 433 -10.66 -9.38 -4.87
C MET A 433 -11.45 -9.04 -6.13
N PRO A 434 -12.73 -8.70 -6.04
CA PRO A 434 -13.52 -8.35 -7.21
C PRO A 434 -12.86 -7.24 -8.01
N SER A 435 -12.53 -7.53 -9.28
CA SER A 435 -11.78 -6.60 -10.11
C SER A 435 -11.95 -6.88 -11.60
N ARG A 436 -11.55 -5.90 -12.41
CA ARG A 436 -11.47 -6.00 -13.87
C ARG A 436 -10.10 -5.55 -14.31
N LEU A 437 -9.42 -6.39 -15.10
CA LEU A 437 -8.16 -6.08 -15.77
C LEU A 437 -8.42 -5.98 -17.29
N GLN A 438 -8.01 -4.88 -17.91
CA GLN A 438 -8.04 -4.67 -19.36
C GLN A 438 -6.62 -4.48 -19.89
N PHE A 439 -6.23 -5.27 -20.87
CA PHE A 439 -4.88 -5.22 -21.42
C PHE A 439 -4.83 -5.68 -22.87
N HIS A 440 -3.69 -5.47 -23.51
CA HIS A 440 -3.42 -6.02 -24.84
C HIS A 440 -2.35 -7.11 -24.75
N HIS A 441 -2.59 -8.22 -25.40
CA HIS A 441 -1.59 -9.27 -25.55
C HIS A 441 -1.45 -9.67 -27.02
N ASN A 442 -0.25 -9.49 -27.59
CA ASN A 442 0.05 -9.76 -29.01
C ASN A 442 -1.00 -9.16 -29.97
N GLY A 443 -1.38 -7.89 -29.74
CA GLY A 443 -2.31 -7.13 -30.56
C GLY A 443 -3.79 -7.42 -30.35
N ALA A 444 -4.17 -8.37 -29.49
CA ALA A 444 -5.57 -8.61 -29.12
C ALA A 444 -5.93 -7.88 -27.83
N ALA A 445 -7.12 -7.26 -27.81
CA ALA A 445 -7.71 -6.73 -26.58
C ALA A 445 -8.21 -7.90 -25.72
N MET A 446 -7.80 -7.87 -24.46
CA MET A 446 -8.10 -8.88 -23.46
C MET A 446 -8.75 -8.22 -22.25
N GLU A 447 -9.72 -8.90 -21.63
CA GLU A 447 -10.27 -8.51 -20.34
C GLU A 447 -10.33 -9.75 -19.43
N ILE A 448 -9.93 -9.59 -18.19
CA ILE A 448 -10.15 -10.57 -17.11
C ILE A 448 -11.05 -9.93 -16.08
N VAL A 449 -12.20 -10.56 -15.82
CA VAL A 449 -13.09 -10.19 -14.71
C VAL A 449 -12.91 -11.20 -13.60
N GLN A 450 -12.48 -10.71 -12.44
CA GLN A 450 -12.34 -11.51 -11.23
C GLN A 450 -13.59 -11.34 -10.38
N GLU A 451 -14.36 -12.42 -10.24
CA GLU A 451 -15.59 -12.50 -9.45
C GLU A 451 -15.33 -13.37 -8.21
N THR A 452 -15.55 -12.80 -7.04
CA THR A 452 -15.35 -13.52 -5.78
C THR A 452 -16.05 -12.82 -4.61
N ALA A 453 -16.47 -13.59 -3.61
CA ALA A 453 -16.83 -13.11 -2.29
C ALA A 453 -15.72 -13.40 -1.25
N PHE A 454 -14.49 -13.68 -1.73
CA PHE A 454 -13.34 -13.89 -0.84
C PHE A 454 -13.11 -12.66 0.07
N PRO A 455 -12.83 -12.81 1.36
CA PRO A 455 -12.56 -14.05 2.09
C PRO A 455 -13.79 -14.69 2.77
N SER A 456 -15.02 -14.26 2.44
CA SER A 456 -16.24 -14.89 2.98
C SER A 456 -16.46 -16.28 2.39
N GLU A 457 -16.08 -16.46 1.12
CA GLU A 457 -16.14 -17.73 0.38
C GLU A 457 -14.75 -18.14 -0.08
N ASP A 458 -14.59 -19.42 -0.38
CA ASP A 458 -13.31 -20.02 -0.77
C ASP A 458 -13.07 -19.98 -2.28
N THR A 459 -14.03 -19.47 -3.08
CA THR A 459 -14.02 -19.56 -4.54
C THR A 459 -13.71 -18.21 -5.18
N VAL A 460 -12.79 -18.23 -6.14
CA VAL A 460 -12.47 -17.13 -7.05
C VAL A 460 -12.71 -17.59 -8.48
N THR A 461 -13.44 -16.80 -9.26
CA THR A 461 -13.69 -17.04 -10.68
C THR A 461 -13.04 -15.96 -11.52
N LEU A 462 -12.22 -16.37 -12.50
CA LEU A 462 -11.66 -15.49 -13.52
C LEU A 462 -12.39 -15.77 -14.85
N ARG A 463 -13.07 -14.76 -15.38
CA ARG A 463 -13.70 -14.83 -16.71
C ARG A 463 -12.87 -14.06 -17.70
N LEU A 464 -12.56 -14.71 -18.82
CA LEU A 464 -11.76 -14.12 -19.87
C LEU A 464 -12.66 -13.63 -21.00
N HIS A 465 -12.42 -12.41 -21.46
CA HIS A 465 -13.02 -11.86 -22.67
C HIS A 465 -11.93 -11.45 -23.64
N THR A 466 -12.08 -11.80 -24.91
CA THR A 466 -11.12 -11.44 -25.95
C THR A 466 -11.79 -11.33 -27.31
N THR A 467 -11.22 -10.47 -28.15
CA THR A 467 -11.67 -10.33 -29.55
C THR A 467 -11.18 -11.46 -30.44
N GLN A 468 -10.06 -12.11 -30.07
CA GLN A 468 -9.45 -13.20 -30.80
C GLN A 468 -8.73 -14.15 -29.84
N PRO A 469 -8.73 -15.46 -30.07
CA PRO A 469 -7.97 -16.39 -29.26
C PRO A 469 -6.48 -16.02 -29.20
N ARG A 470 -5.88 -16.12 -28.01
CA ARG A 470 -4.44 -15.84 -27.79
C ARG A 470 -3.82 -16.83 -26.81
N ALA A 471 -2.63 -17.28 -27.17
CA ALA A 471 -1.84 -18.14 -26.30
C ALA A 471 -1.03 -17.27 -25.32
N PHE A 472 -1.22 -17.51 -24.04
CA PHE A 472 -0.40 -16.92 -22.97
C PHE A 472 -0.46 -17.75 -21.69
N ALA A 473 0.51 -17.51 -20.81
CA ALA A 473 0.58 -18.11 -19.47
C ALA A 473 -0.21 -17.28 -18.46
N MET A 474 -1.16 -17.89 -17.78
CA MET A 474 -1.79 -17.33 -16.57
C MET A 474 -1.24 -18.05 -15.35
N ARG A 475 -0.61 -17.32 -14.44
CA ARG A 475 0.00 -17.87 -13.24
C ARG A 475 -0.81 -17.43 -12.01
N LEU A 476 -1.39 -18.41 -11.32
CA LEU A 476 -2.27 -18.19 -10.18
C LEU A 476 -1.50 -18.41 -8.87
N ARG A 477 -1.51 -17.45 -7.98
CA ARG A 477 -0.95 -17.61 -6.64
C ARG A 477 -1.78 -18.62 -5.85
N ILE A 478 -1.13 -19.63 -5.29
CA ILE A 478 -1.70 -20.53 -4.30
C ILE A 478 -1.10 -20.12 -2.95
N PRO A 479 -1.84 -19.41 -2.12
CA PRO A 479 -1.31 -18.89 -0.85
C PRO A 479 -0.74 -19.98 0.05
N SER A 480 0.26 -19.65 0.86
CA SER A 480 0.88 -20.61 1.79
C SER A 480 -0.07 -21.11 2.89
N TRP A 481 -1.06 -20.31 3.24
CA TRP A 481 -2.03 -20.65 4.30
C TRP A 481 -3.11 -21.65 3.87
N THR A 482 -3.31 -21.91 2.57
CA THR A 482 -4.35 -22.85 2.10
C THR A 482 -3.81 -24.27 1.99
N SER A 483 -4.67 -25.25 2.19
CA SER A 483 -4.40 -26.66 1.88
C SER A 483 -5.56 -27.25 1.09
N GLY A 484 -5.25 -28.09 0.10
CA GLY A 484 -6.29 -28.69 -0.73
C GLY A 484 -6.87 -27.73 -1.80
N ALA A 485 -6.09 -26.74 -2.23
CA ALA A 485 -6.48 -25.86 -3.32
C ALA A 485 -6.76 -26.66 -4.60
N ALA A 486 -7.76 -26.22 -5.37
CA ALA A 486 -8.16 -26.84 -6.64
C ALA A 486 -8.41 -25.80 -7.71
N ILE A 487 -8.07 -26.14 -8.95
CA ILE A 487 -8.28 -25.29 -10.11
C ILE A 487 -9.11 -26.05 -11.15
N LEU A 488 -10.15 -25.38 -11.65
CA LEU A 488 -10.94 -25.88 -12.78
C LEU A 488 -10.81 -24.89 -13.94
N VAL A 489 -10.68 -25.40 -15.15
CA VAL A 489 -10.73 -24.60 -16.38
C VAL A 489 -11.93 -25.09 -17.20
N ASN A 490 -12.89 -24.20 -17.44
CA ASN A 490 -14.16 -24.52 -18.09
C ASN A 490 -14.87 -25.73 -17.47
N GLY A 491 -14.89 -25.77 -16.12
CA GLY A 491 -15.51 -26.83 -15.34
C GLY A 491 -14.72 -28.15 -15.25
N LYS A 492 -13.57 -28.23 -15.90
CA LYS A 492 -12.72 -29.44 -15.88
C LYS A 492 -11.55 -29.24 -14.92
N PRO A 493 -11.27 -30.17 -14.01
CA PRO A 493 -10.13 -30.08 -13.10
C PRO A 493 -8.81 -29.99 -13.90
N LEU A 494 -7.93 -29.07 -13.42
CA LEU A 494 -6.58 -28.98 -13.94
C LEU A 494 -5.75 -30.15 -13.40
N SER A 495 -4.97 -30.80 -14.28
CA SER A 495 -4.11 -31.92 -13.87
C SER A 495 -2.91 -31.49 -13.00
N THR A 496 -2.46 -30.26 -13.16
CA THR A 496 -1.38 -29.71 -12.35
C THR A 496 -1.85 -29.51 -10.91
N ARG A 497 -1.06 -30.02 -9.97
CA ARG A 497 -1.37 -29.89 -8.53
C ARG A 497 -1.24 -28.42 -8.08
N ALA A 498 -2.25 -27.91 -7.40
CA ALA A 498 -2.23 -26.60 -6.76
C ALA A 498 -1.53 -26.70 -5.38
N THR A 499 -0.20 -26.54 -5.40
CA THR A 499 0.61 -26.65 -4.18
C THR A 499 0.62 -25.31 -3.43
N SER A 500 0.38 -25.36 -2.11
CA SER A 500 0.45 -24.16 -1.24
C SER A 500 1.81 -23.48 -1.34
N GLY A 501 1.82 -22.16 -1.29
CA GLY A 501 3.03 -21.35 -1.35
C GLY A 501 3.69 -21.28 -2.73
N THR A 502 2.98 -21.65 -3.82
CA THR A 502 3.53 -21.62 -5.19
C THR A 502 2.61 -20.88 -6.17
N PHE A 503 3.12 -20.63 -7.36
CA PHE A 503 2.31 -20.21 -8.50
C PHE A 503 2.03 -21.38 -9.42
N VAL A 504 0.76 -21.57 -9.81
CA VAL A 504 0.36 -22.58 -10.79
C VAL A 504 0.23 -21.92 -12.16
N THR A 505 0.98 -22.41 -13.13
CA THR A 505 0.96 -21.92 -14.49
C THR A 505 -0.08 -22.67 -15.33
N ILE A 506 -0.97 -21.94 -15.98
CA ILE A 506 -1.92 -22.45 -16.97
C ILE A 506 -1.52 -21.89 -18.33
N GLN A 507 -0.84 -22.68 -19.14
CA GLN A 507 -0.45 -22.32 -20.50
C GLN A 507 -1.49 -22.85 -21.48
N ARG A 508 -2.18 -21.97 -22.20
CA ARG A 508 -3.16 -22.38 -23.21
C ARG A 508 -3.48 -21.28 -24.21
N ASN A 509 -4.15 -21.64 -25.29
CA ASN A 509 -4.80 -20.69 -26.19
C ASN A 509 -6.16 -20.28 -25.57
N TRP A 510 -6.23 -19.07 -25.04
CA TRP A 510 -7.41 -18.55 -24.38
C TRP A 510 -8.41 -18.01 -25.38
N SER A 511 -9.68 -18.34 -25.19
CA SER A 511 -10.80 -17.92 -26.02
C SER A 511 -11.80 -17.09 -25.22
N ASP A 512 -12.61 -16.31 -25.94
CA ASP A 512 -13.70 -15.56 -25.31
C ASP A 512 -14.66 -16.49 -24.55
N GLY A 513 -14.96 -16.10 -23.29
CA GLY A 513 -15.80 -16.87 -22.38
C GLY A 513 -15.08 -17.97 -21.61
N ASP A 514 -13.78 -18.18 -21.81
CA ASP A 514 -13.01 -19.10 -20.96
C ASP A 514 -13.12 -18.69 -19.48
N ARG A 515 -13.23 -19.70 -18.62
CA ARG A 515 -13.40 -19.52 -17.17
C ARG A 515 -12.38 -20.35 -16.41
N VAL A 516 -11.72 -19.71 -15.47
CA VAL A 516 -10.90 -20.37 -14.45
C VAL A 516 -11.59 -20.24 -13.12
N GLU A 517 -11.78 -21.34 -12.41
CA GLU A 517 -12.30 -21.38 -11.05
C GLU A 517 -11.18 -21.89 -10.13
N LEU A 518 -10.81 -21.07 -9.15
CA LEU A 518 -9.83 -21.37 -8.13
C LEU A 518 -10.55 -21.53 -6.78
N ARG A 519 -10.34 -22.65 -6.12
CA ARG A 519 -10.84 -22.92 -4.78
C ARG A 519 -9.68 -22.88 -3.80
N LEU A 520 -9.81 -22.07 -2.76
CA LEU A 520 -8.80 -21.82 -1.73
C LEU A 520 -9.39 -22.11 -0.34
N PRO A 521 -9.47 -23.36 0.08
CA PRO A 521 -10.04 -23.71 1.39
C PRO A 521 -9.36 -22.96 2.52
N GLN A 522 -10.17 -22.28 3.33
CA GLN A 522 -9.72 -21.48 4.45
C GLN A 522 -9.93 -22.26 5.75
N GLN A 523 -8.85 -22.62 6.42
CA GLN A 523 -8.89 -23.28 7.72
C GLN A 523 -8.44 -22.32 8.82
N PHE A 524 -8.99 -22.48 10.01
CA PHE A 524 -8.48 -21.80 11.19
C PHE A 524 -7.13 -22.38 11.60
N ARG A 525 -6.23 -21.49 11.98
CA ARG A 525 -4.93 -21.82 12.59
C ARG A 525 -4.58 -20.78 13.65
N THR A 526 -3.63 -21.10 14.49
CA THR A 526 -3.07 -20.17 15.47
C THR A 526 -1.64 -19.81 15.09
N GLU A 527 -1.26 -18.57 15.34
CA GLU A 527 0.11 -18.08 15.17
C GLU A 527 0.60 -17.50 16.50
N ALA A 528 1.75 -17.95 16.98
CA ALA A 528 2.37 -17.40 18.18
C ALA A 528 2.84 -15.95 17.91
N ILE A 529 2.85 -15.12 18.95
CA ILE A 529 3.32 -13.75 18.84
C ILE A 529 4.83 -13.67 18.56
N ASP A 530 5.60 -14.52 19.22
CA ASP A 530 7.04 -14.73 18.99
C ASP A 530 7.48 -16.10 19.54
N GLU A 531 8.74 -16.45 19.33
CA GLU A 531 9.28 -17.75 19.77
C GLU A 531 9.46 -17.86 21.29
N LEU A 532 9.55 -16.76 22.02
CA LEU A 532 9.69 -16.75 23.48
C LEU A 532 8.34 -16.91 24.19
N TYR A 533 7.26 -16.56 23.49
CA TYR A 533 5.90 -16.64 24.01
C TYR A 533 4.97 -17.48 23.11
N PRO A 534 5.30 -18.77 22.88
CA PRO A 534 4.55 -19.63 21.96
C PRO A 534 3.10 -19.91 22.38
N GLU A 535 2.80 -19.68 23.67
CA GLU A 535 1.44 -19.83 24.22
C GLU A 535 0.56 -18.58 24.05
N THR A 536 1.16 -17.44 23.61
CA THR A 536 0.40 -16.23 23.27
C THR A 536 0.13 -16.25 21.78
N ILE A 537 -1.12 -16.54 21.41
CA ILE A 537 -1.50 -16.87 20.05
C ILE A 537 -2.56 -15.91 19.49
N ALA A 538 -2.44 -15.61 18.21
CA ALA A 538 -3.50 -15.00 17.40
C ALA A 538 -4.27 -16.09 16.62
N LEU A 539 -5.54 -15.81 16.32
CA LEU A 539 -6.40 -16.70 15.53
C LEU A 539 -6.47 -16.20 14.09
N MET A 540 -6.12 -17.05 13.14
CA MET A 540 -6.13 -16.74 11.71
C MET A 540 -7.06 -17.68 10.96
N ARG A 541 -7.80 -17.17 9.96
CA ARG A 541 -8.52 -17.98 8.97
C ARG A 541 -8.16 -17.47 7.57
N GLY A 542 -7.52 -18.33 6.78
CA GLY A 542 -6.91 -17.85 5.54
C GLY A 542 -5.92 -16.71 5.82
N PRO A 543 -5.97 -15.57 5.10
CA PRO A 543 -5.12 -14.41 5.36
C PRO A 543 -5.61 -13.52 6.51
N VAL A 544 -6.84 -13.74 6.99
CA VAL A 544 -7.57 -12.82 7.87
C VAL A 544 -7.35 -13.18 9.34
N GLN A 545 -7.02 -12.19 10.14
CA GLN A 545 -6.98 -12.29 11.60
C GLN A 545 -8.38 -12.15 12.18
N TYR A 546 -8.72 -13.10 13.07
CA TYR A 546 -9.96 -13.10 13.83
C TYR A 546 -9.69 -12.67 15.25
N VAL A 547 -10.56 -11.82 15.76
CA VAL A 547 -10.48 -11.26 17.10
C VAL A 547 -11.74 -11.61 17.89
N ALA A 548 -11.60 -11.76 19.19
CA ALA A 548 -12.75 -11.94 20.07
C ALA A 548 -13.38 -10.59 20.36
N LEU A 549 -14.68 -10.47 20.17
CA LEU A 549 -15.45 -9.34 20.67
C LEU A 549 -15.56 -9.45 22.18
N GLN A 550 -15.16 -8.40 22.89
CA GLN A 550 -15.04 -8.45 24.33
C GLN A 550 -15.87 -7.33 25.00
N PRO A 551 -17.05 -7.68 25.54
CA PRO A 551 -17.82 -6.73 26.34
C PRO A 551 -17.19 -6.46 27.71
N GLU A 552 -16.38 -7.40 28.24
CA GLU A 552 -15.79 -7.34 29.59
C GLU A 552 -14.30 -7.71 29.59
N ALA A 553 -13.51 -7.12 30.49
CA ALA A 553 -12.09 -7.41 30.62
C ALA A 553 -11.86 -8.82 31.19
N GLY A 554 -10.77 -9.49 30.78
CA GLY A 554 -10.30 -10.74 31.36
C GLY A 554 -10.13 -11.90 30.41
N LEU A 555 -10.63 -11.80 29.18
CA LEU A 555 -10.54 -12.89 28.18
C LEU A 555 -9.08 -13.23 27.83
N GLU A 556 -8.20 -12.28 27.88
CA GLU A 556 -6.76 -12.45 27.62
C GLU A 556 -6.06 -13.34 28.64
N LYS A 557 -6.66 -13.53 29.82
CA LYS A 557 -6.15 -14.40 30.90
C LYS A 557 -6.66 -15.82 30.78
N GLU A 558 -7.68 -16.05 29.96
CA GLU A 558 -8.31 -17.35 29.82
C GLU A 558 -7.56 -18.21 28.80
N ARG A 559 -7.39 -19.49 29.10
CA ARG A 559 -6.78 -20.43 28.18
C ARG A 559 -7.83 -20.97 27.21
N LEU A 560 -7.73 -20.62 25.95
CA LEU A 560 -8.68 -21.02 24.93
C LEU A 560 -8.19 -22.21 24.12
N ARG A 561 -9.11 -23.15 23.81
CA ARG A 561 -8.82 -24.36 23.00
C ARG A 561 -8.94 -24.07 21.50
N LEU A 562 -8.48 -22.90 21.07
CA LEU A 562 -8.54 -22.49 19.68
C LEU A 562 -7.66 -23.37 18.78
N PRO A 563 -8.11 -23.70 17.56
CA PRO A 563 -9.40 -23.34 16.97
C PRO A 563 -10.51 -24.40 17.14
N ALA A 564 -10.29 -25.46 17.95
CA ALA A 564 -11.12 -26.68 17.95
C ALA A 564 -12.57 -26.48 18.41
N GLY A 565 -12.83 -25.45 19.25
CA GLY A 565 -14.17 -25.16 19.80
C GLY A 565 -15.08 -24.31 18.89
N LEU A 566 -14.54 -23.73 17.84
CA LEU A 566 -15.25 -22.74 17.03
C LEU A 566 -16.41 -23.32 16.23
N LYS A 567 -17.60 -22.73 16.41
CA LYS A 567 -18.82 -23.03 15.64
C LYS A 567 -19.22 -21.80 14.83
N GLN A 568 -19.50 -21.99 13.55
CA GLN A 568 -20.01 -20.92 12.72
C GLN A 568 -21.47 -20.61 13.07
N VAL A 569 -21.77 -19.35 13.34
CA VAL A 569 -23.12 -18.85 13.69
C VAL A 569 -23.64 -17.82 12.70
N GLY A 570 -22.81 -17.42 11.73
CA GLY A 570 -23.17 -16.49 10.67
C GLY A 570 -22.05 -16.32 9.66
N PRO A 571 -22.22 -15.50 8.61
CA PRO A 571 -21.16 -15.16 7.67
C PRO A 571 -19.95 -14.59 8.44
N GLN A 572 -18.81 -15.24 8.36
CA GLN A 572 -17.57 -14.84 9.04
C GLN A 572 -17.71 -14.58 10.56
N ARG A 573 -18.72 -15.14 11.20
CA ARG A 573 -18.99 -15.03 12.64
C ARG A 573 -18.98 -16.40 13.28
N PHE A 574 -18.12 -16.57 14.28
CA PHE A 574 -17.90 -17.83 14.97
C PHE A 574 -18.05 -17.64 16.49
N VAL A 575 -18.44 -18.69 17.17
CA VAL A 575 -18.59 -18.71 18.63
C VAL A 575 -17.85 -19.91 19.19
N ASP A 576 -17.13 -19.71 20.27
CA ASP A 576 -16.65 -20.75 21.16
C ASP A 576 -17.28 -20.53 22.55
N THR A 577 -17.66 -21.60 23.24
CA THR A 577 -18.23 -21.52 24.58
C THR A 577 -17.14 -21.85 25.59
N TYR A 578 -16.77 -20.87 26.39
CA TYR A 578 -15.76 -21.00 27.44
C TYR A 578 -16.38 -20.73 28.81
N GLU A 579 -16.23 -21.71 29.76
CA GLU A 579 -16.79 -21.65 31.11
C GLU A 579 -18.29 -21.23 31.16
N GLY A 580 -19.06 -21.68 30.16
CA GLY A 580 -20.49 -21.38 30.06
C GLY A 580 -20.81 -20.01 29.47
N ARG A 581 -19.80 -19.27 28.99
CA ARG A 581 -19.94 -17.98 28.26
C ARG A 581 -19.61 -18.15 26.80
N ASP A 582 -20.42 -17.55 25.94
CA ASP A 582 -20.18 -17.53 24.51
C ASP A 582 -19.24 -16.36 24.15
N VAL A 583 -18.12 -16.69 23.53
CA VAL A 583 -17.14 -15.75 22.99
C VAL A 583 -17.29 -15.69 21.48
N THR A 584 -17.58 -14.49 20.96
CA THR A 584 -17.77 -14.28 19.53
C THR A 584 -16.47 -13.84 18.85
N PHE A 585 -16.11 -14.54 17.77
CA PHE A 585 -14.94 -14.24 16.94
C PHE A 585 -15.38 -13.70 15.57
N VAL A 586 -14.78 -12.59 15.16
CA VAL A 586 -15.03 -11.90 13.88
C VAL A 586 -13.72 -11.47 13.23
N PRO A 587 -13.70 -11.22 11.91
CA PRO A 587 -12.54 -10.60 11.26
C PRO A 587 -12.18 -9.25 11.89
N LEU A 588 -10.90 -8.98 12.08
CA LEU A 588 -10.43 -7.69 12.61
C LEU A 588 -10.94 -6.50 11.79
N TYR A 589 -11.02 -6.64 10.46
CA TYR A 589 -11.52 -5.58 9.60
C TYR A 589 -13.02 -5.29 9.77
N SER A 590 -13.80 -6.20 10.33
CA SER A 590 -15.23 -6.00 10.57
C SER A 590 -15.56 -5.29 11.88
N VAL A 591 -14.60 -5.21 12.80
CA VAL A 591 -14.75 -4.47 14.06
C VAL A 591 -14.85 -2.97 13.77
N ARG A 592 -15.78 -2.29 14.42
CA ARG A 592 -15.98 -0.84 14.27
C ARG A 592 -15.65 -0.09 15.56
N THR A 593 -16.51 -0.17 16.56
CA THR A 593 -16.41 0.52 17.86
C THR A 593 -16.38 -0.44 19.04
N GLU A 594 -16.51 -1.73 18.75
CA GLU A 594 -16.50 -2.76 19.77
C GLU A 594 -15.11 -2.93 20.35
N ARG A 595 -15.05 -3.31 21.63
CA ARG A 595 -13.82 -3.82 22.24
C ARG A 595 -13.49 -5.19 21.71
N TYR A 596 -12.21 -5.46 21.56
CA TYR A 596 -11.73 -6.74 21.04
C TYR A 596 -10.43 -7.20 21.71
N THR A 597 -10.16 -8.48 21.59
CA THR A 597 -8.89 -9.11 21.99
C THR A 597 -8.28 -9.77 20.77
N THR A 598 -7.00 -9.49 20.54
CA THR A 598 -6.24 -9.95 19.37
C THR A 598 -5.42 -11.20 19.67
N TYR A 599 -4.83 -11.27 20.87
CA TYR A 599 -3.99 -12.38 21.32
C TYR A 599 -4.58 -13.06 22.54
N PHE A 600 -4.45 -14.39 22.58
CA PHE A 600 -5.06 -15.27 23.57
C PHE A 600 -4.00 -16.17 24.19
N SER A 601 -4.22 -16.60 25.42
CA SER A 601 -3.45 -17.69 26.02
C SER A 601 -3.95 -19.03 25.50
N LYS A 602 -3.05 -19.87 24.99
CA LYS A 602 -3.35 -21.23 24.53
C LYS A 602 -3.57 -22.17 25.71
N ALA A 603 -4.62 -23.02 25.60
CA ALA A 603 -4.92 -24.03 26.60
C ALA A 603 -3.95 -25.21 26.58
#